data_0872cbd7619fa6f4f0f1f43c3d76e7ab
#
_entry.id   0872cbd7619fa6f4f0f1f43c3d76e7ab
#
_cell.length_a   1.000
_cell.length_b   1.000
_cell.length_c   1.000
_cell.angle_alpha   90.00
_cell.angle_beta   90.00
_cell.angle_gamma   90.00
#
_symmetry.space_group_name_H-M   'P 1'
#
loop_
_entity.id
_entity.type
_entity.pdbx_description
1 polymer ?
#
loop_
_entity_poly.entity_id
_entity_poly.type
_entity_poly.pdbx_seq_one_letter_code
_entity_poly.pdbx_strand_id
1 'polypeptide(L)'
;MKHPFRTAALAGAVIATLGLSSAAFAGGRPDLVLAGLKAGKAHEAGQLLVKYRDGATASQQSAVRHGLGAQKIDTVRAGKGELALLKLPAGASISAAVRALHSNPAVEYAEPNWTYQHQATSNDTYYTNGSLWGMYGDATSPANQYGSQAGEAWAAGHTDCGNVIVGVIDEGIYYNHEDLTANVWTNPYDPADGVDNDGNGYVDDIRGWDFDGGSNNINSGGANDDHGTHVSGTIAGVGGNGKGVAGVCWSGVKLISGRFLGRRGGTTANAIKAVDYFNDLKTRHGLNIVATNNSWGGGGFSQGLQDAIGRANTAGILFIAAAGNDAYDNDATASYPSNYPNANIIAVASTTSTGGLSSFSQWGATTVDLGAPGSAIYSTVPKSSKGAIISGYASYSGTSMATPHVTGAAALYKSSHPGASAADVKAAILGTTVPTPSLSGKVVTGGRLNASGF
;
A
#
# COMPACT_ATOMS: atom_id res chain seq x y z
N MET A 1 21.14 -84.14 5.92
CA MET A 1 20.45 -84.31 7.20
C MET A 1 19.19 -83.45 7.14
N LYS A 2 18.07 -84.01 7.49
CA LYS A 2 16.72 -83.60 7.13
C LYS A 2 16.21 -82.41 7.91
N HIS A 3 15.67 -81.32 7.25
CA HIS A 3 14.83 -80.34 7.83
C HIS A 3 13.34 -80.75 7.72
N PRO A 4 12.54 -80.54 8.77
CA PRO A 4 11.10 -80.69 8.62
C PRO A 4 10.43 -79.36 8.35
N PHE A 5 9.55 -79.30 7.38
CA PHE A 5 8.60 -78.22 7.09
C PHE A 5 7.59 -78.09 8.23
N ARG A 6 7.36 -76.84 8.67
CA ARG A 6 6.21 -76.46 9.48
C ARG A 6 5.20 -75.72 8.60
N THR A 7 4.06 -76.30 8.41
CA THR A 7 2.86 -75.74 7.83
C THR A 7 2.25 -74.70 8.79
N ALA A 8 2.10 -73.46 8.33
CA ALA A 8 1.32 -72.44 9.00
C ALA A 8 -0.07 -72.37 8.39
N ALA A 9 -1.09 -72.51 9.22
CA ALA A 9 -2.48 -72.42 8.84
C ALA A 9 -2.86 -70.97 8.62
N LEU A 10 -3.44 -70.62 7.45
CA LEU A 10 -4.08 -69.36 7.19
C LEU A 10 -5.45 -69.35 7.91
N ALA A 11 -5.57 -68.44 8.90
CA ALA A 11 -6.87 -68.02 9.44
C ALA A 11 -7.43 -66.96 8.53
N GLY A 12 -8.51 -67.26 7.80
CA GLY A 12 -9.23 -66.27 6.99
C GLY A 12 -9.99 -65.28 7.88
N ALA A 13 -9.55 -64.04 7.85
CA ALA A 13 -10.34 -62.92 8.40
C ALA A 13 -11.38 -62.46 7.37
N VAL A 14 -12.63 -62.72 7.63
CA VAL A 14 -13.77 -62.16 6.88
C VAL A 14 -13.84 -60.69 7.23
N ILE A 15 -13.37 -59.80 6.34
CA ILE A 15 -13.60 -58.36 6.45
C ILE A 15 -15.02 -58.09 5.97
N ALA A 16 -15.91 -57.88 6.92
CA ALA A 16 -17.23 -57.30 6.64
C ALA A 16 -17.02 -55.88 6.14
N THR A 17 -17.10 -55.67 4.85
CA THR A 17 -17.22 -54.32 4.26
C THR A 17 -18.58 -53.73 4.65
N LEU A 18 -18.58 -52.94 5.71
CA LEU A 18 -19.66 -52.00 5.97
C LEU A 18 -19.71 -51.04 4.77
N GLY A 19 -20.67 -51.25 3.90
CA GLY A 19 -21.00 -50.32 2.84
C GLY A 19 -21.42 -49.00 3.48
N LEU A 20 -20.47 -48.08 3.61
CA LEU A 20 -20.78 -46.67 3.75
C LEU A 20 -21.49 -46.27 2.46
N SER A 21 -22.82 -46.26 2.49
CA SER A 21 -23.61 -45.56 1.49
C SER A 21 -23.06 -44.10 1.50
N SER A 22 -22.28 -43.76 0.48
CA SER A 22 -21.96 -42.38 0.19
C SER A 22 -23.29 -41.69 -0.05
N ALA A 23 -23.81 -41.04 0.98
CA ALA A 23 -24.80 -40.01 0.79
C ALA A 23 -24.19 -39.09 -0.26
N ALA A 24 -24.79 -39.05 -1.45
CA ALA A 24 -24.38 -38.10 -2.50
C ALA A 24 -24.55 -36.72 -1.89
N PHE A 25 -23.44 -36.15 -1.48
CA PHE A 25 -23.44 -34.77 -1.00
C PHE A 25 -24.04 -33.93 -2.11
N ALA A 26 -25.02 -33.09 -1.72
CA ALA A 26 -25.55 -32.07 -2.59
C ALA A 26 -24.35 -31.35 -3.28
N GLY A 27 -24.44 -31.18 -4.59
CA GLY A 27 -23.38 -30.50 -5.36
C GLY A 27 -23.03 -29.15 -4.71
N GLY A 28 -21.77 -28.75 -4.81
CA GLY A 28 -21.27 -27.52 -4.21
C GLY A 28 -20.45 -27.73 -2.93
N ARG A 29 -19.66 -26.71 -2.59
CA ARG A 29 -18.76 -26.68 -1.44
C ARG A 29 -19.13 -25.51 -0.51
N PRO A 30 -20.25 -25.63 0.24
CA PRO A 30 -20.70 -24.57 1.14
C PRO A 30 -19.66 -24.23 2.22
N ASP A 31 -18.82 -25.15 2.61
CA ASP A 31 -17.69 -24.95 3.50
C ASP A 31 -16.72 -23.91 2.95
N LEU A 32 -16.32 -24.02 1.67
CA LEU A 32 -15.44 -23.06 0.99
C LEU A 32 -16.12 -21.71 0.73
N VAL A 33 -17.41 -21.74 0.36
CA VAL A 33 -18.21 -20.51 0.16
C VAL A 33 -18.28 -19.72 1.46
N LEU A 34 -18.59 -20.37 2.59
CA LEU A 34 -18.67 -19.72 3.90
C LEU A 34 -17.31 -19.26 4.41
N ALA A 35 -16.24 -19.99 4.10
CA ALA A 35 -14.88 -19.56 4.40
C ALA A 35 -14.51 -18.30 3.61
N GLY A 36 -14.85 -18.21 2.32
CA GLY A 36 -14.65 -17.01 1.50
C GLY A 36 -15.39 -15.80 2.04
N LEU A 37 -16.67 -15.97 2.45
CA LEU A 37 -17.45 -14.88 3.07
C LEU A 37 -16.85 -14.44 4.41
N LYS A 38 -16.37 -15.39 5.24
CA LYS A 38 -15.69 -15.07 6.50
C LYS A 38 -14.37 -14.35 6.28
N ALA A 39 -13.66 -14.65 5.19
CA ALA A 39 -12.43 -13.97 4.79
C ALA A 39 -12.67 -12.61 4.11
N GLY A 40 -13.92 -12.16 4.01
CA GLY A 40 -14.24 -10.85 3.42
C GLY A 40 -14.09 -10.79 1.90
N LYS A 41 -14.11 -11.93 1.18
CA LYS A 41 -14.01 -11.91 -0.29
C LYS A 41 -15.13 -11.08 -0.90
N ALA A 42 -14.77 -10.22 -1.86
CA ALA A 42 -15.68 -9.27 -2.49
C ALA A 42 -16.80 -9.97 -3.27
N HIS A 43 -18.03 -9.48 -3.12
CA HIS A 43 -19.21 -9.99 -3.80
C HIS A 43 -20.28 -8.91 -3.89
N GLU A 44 -21.18 -9.04 -4.86
CA GLU A 44 -22.29 -8.12 -5.04
C GLU A 44 -23.27 -8.18 -3.84
N ALA A 45 -23.54 -7.01 -3.25
CA ALA A 45 -24.36 -6.88 -2.05
C ALA A 45 -25.77 -7.43 -2.25
N GLY A 46 -26.14 -8.43 -1.44
CA GLY A 46 -27.45 -9.05 -1.48
C GLY A 46 -27.72 -9.86 -2.77
N GLN A 47 -26.72 -10.24 -3.53
CA GLN A 47 -26.88 -11.11 -4.70
C GLN A 47 -26.40 -12.53 -4.41
N LEU A 48 -27.22 -13.51 -4.83
CA LEU A 48 -26.98 -14.93 -4.63
C LEU A 48 -27.20 -15.70 -5.94
N LEU A 49 -26.23 -16.50 -6.32
CA LEU A 49 -26.35 -17.49 -7.38
C LEU A 49 -26.94 -18.76 -6.78
N VAL A 50 -28.04 -19.27 -7.35
CA VAL A 50 -28.70 -20.50 -6.91
C VAL A 50 -28.82 -21.47 -8.09
N LYS A 51 -28.14 -22.60 -7.99
CA LYS A 51 -28.27 -23.70 -8.91
C LYS A 51 -29.36 -24.63 -8.42
N TYR A 52 -30.42 -24.77 -9.19
CA TYR A 52 -31.46 -25.75 -8.92
C TYR A 52 -31.05 -27.11 -9.42
N ARG A 53 -31.54 -28.17 -8.76
CA ARG A 53 -31.33 -29.56 -9.23
C ARG A 53 -32.06 -29.82 -10.54
N ASP A 54 -31.53 -30.73 -11.30
CA ASP A 54 -32.24 -31.27 -12.47
C ASP A 54 -33.59 -31.87 -12.02
N GLY A 55 -34.66 -31.40 -12.62
CA GLY A 55 -36.02 -31.80 -12.25
C GLY A 55 -36.73 -30.97 -11.18
N ALA A 56 -36.06 -29.95 -10.60
CA ALA A 56 -36.73 -29.00 -9.74
C ALA A 56 -37.88 -28.28 -10.49
N THR A 57 -39.10 -28.41 -10.01
CA THR A 57 -40.28 -27.82 -10.65
C THR A 57 -40.31 -26.29 -10.45
N ALA A 58 -41.06 -25.59 -11.29
CA ALA A 58 -41.24 -24.13 -11.17
C ALA A 58 -41.84 -23.76 -9.79
N SER A 59 -42.72 -24.61 -9.23
CA SER A 59 -43.27 -24.42 -7.89
C SER A 59 -42.22 -24.51 -6.80
N GLN A 60 -41.29 -25.51 -6.89
CA GLN A 60 -40.21 -25.65 -5.94
C GLN A 60 -39.21 -24.48 -6.02
N GLN A 61 -38.88 -24.01 -7.23
CA GLN A 61 -38.04 -22.85 -7.44
C GLN A 61 -38.72 -21.57 -6.88
N SER A 62 -40.03 -21.44 -7.05
CA SER A 62 -40.79 -20.35 -6.47
C SER A 62 -40.78 -20.40 -4.93
N ALA A 63 -40.96 -21.58 -4.34
CA ALA A 63 -40.91 -21.76 -2.89
C ALA A 63 -39.53 -21.38 -2.31
N VAL A 64 -38.41 -21.72 -3.00
CA VAL A 64 -37.04 -21.30 -2.60
C VAL A 64 -36.93 -19.78 -2.57
N ARG A 65 -37.38 -19.09 -3.62
CA ARG A 65 -37.36 -17.62 -3.66
C ARG A 65 -38.21 -17.00 -2.58
N HIS A 66 -39.41 -17.51 -2.42
CA HIS A 66 -40.35 -16.99 -1.42
C HIS A 66 -39.82 -17.19 0.01
N GLY A 67 -39.20 -18.34 0.31
CA GLY A 67 -38.63 -18.64 1.63
C GLY A 67 -37.46 -17.73 1.99
N LEU A 68 -36.78 -17.16 1.00
CA LEU A 68 -35.70 -16.17 1.17
C LEU A 68 -36.21 -14.71 1.07
N GLY A 69 -37.48 -14.48 0.71
CA GLY A 69 -37.98 -13.16 0.32
C GLY A 69 -37.26 -12.60 -0.92
N ALA A 70 -36.64 -13.46 -1.73
CA ALA A 70 -35.77 -13.08 -2.82
C ALA A 70 -36.53 -12.91 -4.14
N GLN A 71 -36.01 -11.99 -4.96
CA GLN A 71 -36.47 -11.79 -6.35
C GLN A 71 -35.44 -12.40 -7.31
N LYS A 72 -35.90 -13.09 -8.34
CA LYS A 72 -35.07 -13.51 -9.45
C LYS A 72 -34.81 -12.30 -10.33
N ILE A 73 -33.55 -11.93 -10.51
CA ILE A 73 -33.14 -10.80 -11.32
C ILE A 73 -32.54 -11.24 -12.68
N ASP A 74 -32.02 -12.47 -12.75
CA ASP A 74 -31.50 -13.01 -14.01
C ASP A 74 -31.51 -14.53 -14.03
N THR A 75 -31.39 -15.11 -15.24
CA THR A 75 -31.12 -16.52 -15.49
C THR A 75 -29.74 -16.67 -16.11
N VAL A 76 -28.75 -17.01 -15.30
CA VAL A 76 -27.36 -17.15 -15.72
C VAL A 76 -27.20 -18.36 -16.66
N ARG A 77 -27.95 -19.44 -16.38
CA ARG A 77 -28.02 -20.63 -17.23
C ARG A 77 -29.43 -21.22 -17.20
N ALA A 78 -30.06 -21.27 -18.35
CA ALA A 78 -31.37 -21.89 -18.54
C ALA A 78 -31.28 -23.42 -18.77
N GLY A 79 -32.42 -24.12 -18.71
CA GLY A 79 -32.54 -25.55 -18.99
C GLY A 79 -32.56 -26.40 -17.73
N LYS A 80 -32.21 -27.68 -17.89
CA LYS A 80 -32.16 -28.62 -16.73
C LYS A 80 -31.20 -28.10 -15.69
N GLY A 81 -31.66 -28.01 -14.44
CA GLY A 81 -30.90 -27.41 -13.35
C GLY A 81 -30.57 -25.94 -13.63
N GLU A 82 -31.59 -25.11 -13.71
CA GLU A 82 -31.42 -23.67 -13.89
C GLU A 82 -30.44 -23.08 -12.87
N LEU A 83 -29.53 -22.20 -13.31
CA LEU A 83 -28.72 -21.32 -12.46
C LEU A 83 -29.35 -19.92 -12.50
N ALA A 84 -29.93 -19.52 -11.41
CA ALA A 84 -30.58 -18.23 -11.27
C ALA A 84 -29.77 -17.27 -10.42
N LEU A 85 -29.78 -15.98 -10.80
CA LEU A 85 -29.28 -14.88 -9.98
C LEU A 85 -30.47 -14.30 -9.19
N LEU A 86 -30.36 -14.32 -7.87
CA LEU A 86 -31.39 -13.82 -6.98
C LEU A 86 -30.91 -12.57 -6.24
N LYS A 87 -31.82 -11.62 -6.02
CA LYS A 87 -31.65 -10.47 -5.12
C LYS A 87 -32.36 -10.76 -3.81
N LEU A 88 -31.64 -10.76 -2.72
CA LEU A 88 -32.14 -10.88 -1.36
C LEU A 88 -32.69 -9.52 -0.88
N PRO A 89 -33.60 -9.51 0.10
CA PRO A 89 -34.04 -8.28 0.75
C PRO A 89 -32.86 -7.49 1.37
N ALA A 90 -33.04 -6.18 1.50
CA ALA A 90 -32.06 -5.34 2.15
C ALA A 90 -31.78 -5.84 3.58
N GLY A 91 -30.49 -5.93 3.95
CA GLY A 91 -30.03 -6.41 5.25
C GLY A 91 -30.06 -7.93 5.44
N ALA A 92 -30.48 -8.71 4.44
CA ALA A 92 -30.43 -10.17 4.52
C ALA A 92 -28.98 -10.69 4.49
N SER A 93 -28.68 -11.67 5.35
CA SER A 93 -27.38 -12.31 5.42
C SER A 93 -27.19 -13.35 4.31
N ILE A 94 -26.24 -13.11 3.41
CA ILE A 94 -25.83 -14.09 2.38
C ILE A 94 -25.37 -15.39 3.01
N SER A 95 -24.58 -15.34 4.09
CA SER A 95 -24.11 -16.54 4.80
C SER A 95 -25.28 -17.38 5.36
N ALA A 96 -26.32 -16.71 5.88
CA ALA A 96 -27.52 -17.40 6.36
C ALA A 96 -28.30 -18.04 5.20
N ALA A 97 -28.47 -17.34 4.08
CA ALA A 97 -29.10 -17.86 2.88
C ALA A 97 -28.37 -19.08 2.31
N VAL A 98 -27.05 -19.04 2.21
CA VAL A 98 -26.23 -20.18 1.77
C VAL A 98 -26.43 -21.39 2.67
N ARG A 99 -26.43 -21.22 4.00
CA ARG A 99 -26.67 -22.32 4.95
C ARG A 99 -28.10 -22.89 4.82
N ALA A 100 -29.10 -22.05 4.69
CA ALA A 100 -30.50 -22.48 4.55
C ALA A 100 -30.72 -23.29 3.26
N LEU A 101 -30.09 -22.87 2.17
CA LEU A 101 -30.23 -23.52 0.87
C LEU A 101 -29.42 -24.81 0.74
N HIS A 102 -28.37 -24.99 1.53
CA HIS A 102 -27.56 -26.22 1.52
C HIS A 102 -28.36 -27.49 1.84
N SER A 103 -29.39 -27.37 2.68
CA SER A 103 -30.26 -28.47 3.04
C SER A 103 -31.55 -28.55 2.20
N ASN A 104 -31.73 -27.65 1.22
CA ASN A 104 -32.94 -27.61 0.42
C ASN A 104 -32.92 -28.65 -0.70
N PRO A 105 -33.91 -29.59 -0.77
CA PRO A 105 -33.88 -30.67 -1.75
C PRO A 105 -34.02 -30.22 -3.21
N ALA A 106 -34.49 -29.02 -3.48
CA ALA A 106 -34.63 -28.44 -4.81
C ALA A 106 -33.33 -27.74 -5.27
N VAL A 107 -32.38 -27.51 -4.36
CA VAL A 107 -31.15 -26.76 -4.64
C VAL A 107 -29.95 -27.70 -4.71
N GLU A 108 -29.12 -27.52 -5.71
CA GLU A 108 -27.87 -28.23 -5.85
C GLU A 108 -26.76 -27.51 -5.08
N TYR A 109 -26.62 -26.19 -5.30
CA TYR A 109 -25.74 -25.29 -4.52
C TYR A 109 -26.24 -23.85 -4.55
N ALA A 110 -25.74 -23.06 -3.61
CA ALA A 110 -25.91 -21.61 -3.57
C ALA A 110 -24.60 -20.95 -3.15
N GLU A 111 -24.28 -19.81 -3.79
CA GLU A 111 -23.06 -19.05 -3.56
C GLU A 111 -23.30 -17.56 -3.81
N PRO A 112 -22.50 -16.64 -3.21
CA PRO A 112 -22.56 -15.23 -3.55
C PRO A 112 -22.27 -15.00 -5.03
N ASN A 113 -22.77 -13.91 -5.58
CA ASN A 113 -22.26 -13.39 -6.84
C ASN A 113 -20.91 -12.71 -6.57
N TRP A 114 -19.83 -13.50 -6.68
CA TRP A 114 -18.47 -13.04 -6.40
C TRP A 114 -18.05 -11.97 -7.40
N THR A 115 -17.37 -10.94 -6.92
CA THR A 115 -16.75 -9.93 -7.75
C THR A 115 -15.30 -10.36 -8.06
N TYR A 116 -14.95 -10.37 -9.33
CA TYR A 116 -13.58 -10.61 -9.81
C TYR A 116 -12.96 -9.30 -10.26
N GLN A 117 -11.72 -9.09 -9.87
CA GLN A 117 -10.93 -7.93 -10.31
C GLN A 117 -9.72 -8.38 -11.11
N HIS A 118 -9.20 -7.51 -11.96
CA HIS A 118 -7.90 -7.72 -12.56
C HIS A 118 -6.85 -7.74 -11.45
N GLN A 119 -6.07 -8.83 -11.38
CA GLN A 119 -4.93 -8.89 -10.47
C GLN A 119 -3.77 -8.15 -11.13
N ALA A 120 -3.58 -6.88 -10.77
CA ALA A 120 -2.42 -6.14 -11.21
C ALA A 120 -1.18 -6.66 -10.47
N THR A 121 -0.17 -7.04 -11.23
CA THR A 121 1.17 -7.31 -10.71
C THR A 121 2.16 -6.54 -11.56
N SER A 122 3.19 -5.97 -10.95
CA SER A 122 4.20 -5.22 -11.68
C SER A 122 4.99 -6.14 -12.62
N ASN A 123 5.18 -5.69 -13.87
CA ASN A 123 6.07 -6.31 -14.83
C ASN A 123 7.45 -5.63 -14.89
N ASP A 124 7.71 -4.70 -13.96
CA ASP A 124 8.91 -3.89 -13.93
C ASP A 124 10.14 -4.71 -13.55
N THR A 125 11.29 -4.34 -14.11
CA THR A 125 12.51 -5.14 -14.09
C THR A 125 12.92 -5.55 -12.67
N TYR A 126 12.92 -4.61 -11.73
CA TYR A 126 13.38 -4.88 -10.35
C TYR A 126 12.29 -5.46 -9.45
N TYR A 127 11.02 -5.39 -9.87
CA TYR A 127 9.96 -6.16 -9.22
C TYR A 127 10.07 -7.65 -9.59
N THR A 128 10.17 -7.94 -10.88
CA THR A 128 10.16 -9.33 -11.37
C THR A 128 11.41 -10.11 -11.01
N ASN A 129 12.56 -9.45 -10.82
CA ASN A 129 13.83 -10.09 -10.47
C ASN A 129 14.09 -10.26 -8.96
N GLY A 130 13.15 -9.83 -8.10
CA GLY A 130 13.26 -9.99 -6.65
C GLY A 130 13.89 -8.81 -5.90
N SER A 131 14.36 -7.76 -6.59
CA SER A 131 15.05 -6.63 -5.95
C SER A 131 14.12 -5.69 -5.18
N LEU A 132 12.86 -5.60 -5.57
CA LEU A 132 11.87 -4.69 -4.97
C LEU A 132 11.14 -5.31 -3.76
N TRP A 133 11.88 -5.99 -2.88
CA TRP A 133 11.29 -6.70 -1.75
C TRP A 133 10.40 -5.80 -0.86
N GLY A 134 10.70 -4.52 -0.78
CA GLY A 134 9.93 -3.55 0.01
C GLY A 134 8.48 -3.40 -0.43
N MET A 135 8.16 -3.73 -1.68
CA MET A 135 6.81 -3.66 -2.25
C MET A 135 6.02 -4.96 -2.12
N TYR A 136 6.69 -6.08 -1.76
CA TYR A 136 6.03 -7.38 -1.71
C TYR A 136 5.13 -7.55 -0.49
N GLY A 137 4.31 -8.58 -0.53
CA GLY A 137 3.51 -9.12 0.56
C GLY A 137 3.62 -10.64 0.60
N ASP A 138 2.87 -11.27 1.48
CA ASP A 138 2.83 -12.73 1.63
C ASP A 138 2.08 -13.41 0.48
N ALA A 139 1.14 -12.71 -0.17
CA ALA A 139 0.38 -13.20 -1.32
C ALA A 139 0.93 -12.72 -2.69
N THR A 140 2.05 -11.99 -2.74
CA THR A 140 2.65 -11.55 -4.00
C THR A 140 3.57 -12.61 -4.63
N SER A 141 3.98 -12.41 -5.88
CA SER A 141 5.01 -13.23 -6.54
C SER A 141 5.97 -12.30 -7.31
N PRO A 142 7.25 -12.16 -6.87
CA PRO A 142 7.86 -12.74 -5.68
C PRO A 142 7.17 -12.35 -4.37
N ALA A 143 7.29 -13.20 -3.33
CA ALA A 143 6.69 -12.96 -2.03
C ALA A 143 7.73 -12.50 -1.00
N ASN A 144 7.31 -11.58 -0.11
CA ASN A 144 8.01 -11.27 1.12
C ASN A 144 7.01 -10.71 2.15
N GLN A 145 6.70 -11.50 3.18
CA GLN A 145 5.75 -11.11 4.22
C GLN A 145 6.16 -9.84 4.99
N TYR A 146 7.41 -9.43 4.93
CA TYR A 146 7.95 -8.27 5.65
C TYR A 146 8.04 -7.01 4.80
N GLY A 147 7.61 -7.05 3.53
CA GLY A 147 7.44 -5.87 2.71
C GLY A 147 6.26 -5.00 3.15
N SER A 148 6.03 -3.92 2.43
CA SER A 148 4.92 -2.98 2.69
C SER A 148 3.55 -3.52 2.30
N GLN A 149 3.48 -4.65 1.62
CA GLN A 149 2.29 -5.26 1.02
C GLN A 149 1.61 -4.37 -0.04
N ALA A 150 2.33 -3.42 -0.62
CA ALA A 150 1.82 -2.61 -1.73
C ALA A 150 1.40 -3.46 -2.93
N GLY A 151 2.14 -4.53 -3.24
CA GLY A 151 1.81 -5.48 -4.30
C GLY A 151 0.45 -6.15 -4.15
N GLU A 152 -0.05 -6.29 -2.93
CA GLU A 152 -1.40 -6.81 -2.65
C GLU A 152 -2.48 -5.75 -2.88
N ALA A 153 -2.22 -4.49 -2.51
CA ALA A 153 -3.09 -3.37 -2.88
C ALA A 153 -3.20 -3.24 -4.41
N TRP A 154 -2.08 -3.40 -5.12
CA TRP A 154 -2.11 -3.39 -6.60
C TRP A 154 -2.93 -4.55 -7.16
N ALA A 155 -2.77 -5.76 -6.61
CA ALA A 155 -3.58 -6.92 -6.99
C ALA A 155 -5.08 -6.71 -6.72
N ALA A 156 -5.43 -5.89 -5.73
CA ALA A 156 -6.80 -5.45 -5.47
C ALA A 156 -7.29 -4.33 -6.43
N GLY A 157 -6.41 -3.80 -7.30
CA GLY A 157 -6.75 -2.78 -8.30
C GLY A 157 -6.33 -1.35 -7.91
N HIS A 158 -5.68 -1.17 -6.76
CA HIS A 158 -5.25 0.14 -6.27
C HIS A 158 -3.84 0.49 -6.77
N THR A 159 -3.70 0.82 -8.04
CA THR A 159 -2.43 1.22 -8.68
C THR A 159 -2.37 2.71 -9.00
N ASP A 160 -3.53 3.34 -9.16
CA ASP A 160 -3.66 4.75 -9.52
C ASP A 160 -3.96 5.58 -8.26
N CYS A 161 -3.09 6.53 -7.96
CA CYS A 161 -3.25 7.52 -6.89
C CYS A 161 -3.69 8.88 -7.44
N GLY A 162 -4.60 8.87 -8.43
CA GLY A 162 -5.05 10.07 -9.13
C GLY A 162 -5.52 11.18 -8.20
N ASN A 163 -5.18 12.41 -8.57
CA ASN A 163 -5.49 13.65 -7.84
C ASN A 163 -4.83 13.78 -6.46
N VAL A 164 -3.87 12.92 -6.10
CA VAL A 164 -3.10 13.07 -4.86
C VAL A 164 -1.73 13.65 -5.16
N ILE A 165 -1.30 14.59 -4.34
CA ILE A 165 -0.01 15.25 -4.44
C ILE A 165 0.81 14.94 -3.18
N VAL A 166 2.11 14.70 -3.39
CA VAL A 166 3.10 14.50 -2.33
C VAL A 166 4.24 15.50 -2.48
N GLY A 167 4.56 16.20 -1.41
CA GLY A 167 5.77 17.01 -1.34
C GLY A 167 6.99 16.14 -1.01
N VAL A 168 8.10 16.34 -1.70
CA VAL A 168 9.39 15.70 -1.38
C VAL A 168 10.34 16.80 -0.92
N ILE A 169 10.54 16.91 0.39
CA ILE A 169 11.46 17.88 1.00
C ILE A 169 12.80 17.17 1.19
N ASP A 170 13.76 17.39 0.28
CA ASP A 170 14.98 16.62 0.18
C ASP A 170 16.08 17.40 -0.59
N GLU A 171 17.03 16.70 -1.22
CA GLU A 171 18.09 17.30 -2.05
C GLU A 171 17.69 17.53 -3.52
N GLY A 172 16.46 17.23 -3.90
CA GLY A 172 15.92 17.45 -5.23
C GLY A 172 15.48 16.18 -5.93
N ILE A 173 14.91 16.34 -7.12
CA ILE A 173 14.40 15.24 -7.95
C ILE A 173 14.97 15.37 -9.35
N TYR A 174 15.57 14.30 -9.87
CA TYR A 174 15.86 14.18 -11.30
C TYR A 174 14.56 13.92 -12.09
N TYR A 175 13.84 15.00 -12.36
CA TYR A 175 12.48 14.96 -12.93
C TYR A 175 12.41 14.40 -14.37
N ASN A 176 13.55 14.29 -15.08
CA ASN A 176 13.65 13.64 -16.39
C ASN A 176 13.91 12.12 -16.29
N HIS A 177 13.91 11.55 -15.10
CA HIS A 177 14.07 10.11 -14.92
C HIS A 177 12.97 9.35 -15.65
N GLU A 178 13.33 8.33 -16.47
CA GLU A 178 12.38 7.58 -17.31
C GLU A 178 11.23 6.93 -16.54
N ASP A 179 11.44 6.67 -15.25
CA ASP A 179 10.52 6.00 -14.35
C ASP A 179 9.83 6.98 -13.36
N LEU A 180 10.04 8.29 -13.50
CA LEU A 180 9.43 9.32 -12.65
C LEU A 180 8.71 10.41 -13.42
N THR A 181 9.16 10.75 -14.61
CA THR A 181 8.72 11.94 -15.37
C THR A 181 7.19 12.08 -15.43
N ALA A 182 6.46 10.99 -15.60
CA ALA A 182 4.99 11.00 -15.70
C ALA A 182 4.31 11.38 -14.38
N ASN A 183 4.99 11.13 -13.24
CA ASN A 183 4.47 11.38 -11.91
C ASN A 183 5.05 12.65 -11.25
N VAL A 184 5.90 13.40 -11.95
CA VAL A 184 6.34 14.73 -11.49
C VAL A 184 5.27 15.77 -11.83
N TRP A 185 5.00 16.65 -10.88
CA TRP A 185 4.03 17.74 -11.03
C TRP A 185 4.54 18.81 -12.00
N THR A 186 3.61 19.48 -12.64
CA THR A 186 3.86 20.71 -13.38
C THR A 186 2.90 21.75 -12.85
N ASN A 187 3.42 22.88 -12.38
CA ASN A 187 2.62 23.98 -11.84
C ASN A 187 1.76 24.62 -12.97
N PRO A 188 0.43 24.54 -12.89
CA PRO A 188 -0.43 25.19 -13.85
C PRO A 188 -0.68 26.67 -13.56
N TYR A 189 -0.26 27.16 -12.38
CA TYR A 189 -0.52 28.50 -11.88
C TYR A 189 0.64 29.45 -12.12
N ASP A 190 1.85 28.91 -12.36
CA ASP A 190 3.08 29.67 -12.57
C ASP A 190 3.87 29.11 -13.76
N PRO A 191 3.50 29.52 -15.02
CA PRO A 191 4.18 29.08 -16.23
C PRO A 191 5.57 29.71 -16.37
N ALA A 192 6.46 29.05 -17.15
CA ALA A 192 7.84 29.47 -17.36
C ALA A 192 7.93 30.73 -18.24
N ASP A 193 7.68 31.91 -17.69
CA ASP A 193 7.72 33.19 -18.38
C ASP A 193 8.58 34.28 -17.68
N GLY A 194 9.21 33.90 -16.56
CA GLY A 194 10.07 34.79 -15.76
C GLY A 194 9.33 35.70 -14.81
N VAL A 195 8.04 35.43 -14.58
CA VAL A 195 7.18 36.17 -13.64
C VAL A 195 6.62 35.22 -12.61
N ASP A 196 6.52 35.61 -11.37
CA ASP A 196 5.77 34.92 -10.31
C ASP A 196 4.28 35.20 -10.52
N ASN A 197 3.60 34.33 -11.28
CA ASN A 197 2.23 34.54 -11.71
C ASN A 197 1.20 34.25 -10.63
N ASP A 198 1.51 33.39 -9.68
CA ASP A 198 0.61 33.06 -8.57
C ASP A 198 0.89 33.84 -7.29
N GLY A 199 1.96 34.64 -7.27
CA GLY A 199 2.31 35.56 -6.18
C GLY A 199 2.76 34.84 -4.91
N ASN A 200 3.36 33.66 -5.02
CA ASN A 200 3.84 32.86 -3.91
C ASN A 200 5.28 33.24 -3.48
N GLY A 201 5.97 34.06 -4.26
CA GLY A 201 7.35 34.53 -4.04
C GLY A 201 8.42 33.66 -4.72
N TYR A 202 8.02 32.68 -5.56
CA TYR A 202 8.91 31.72 -6.22
C TYR A 202 8.70 31.72 -7.73
N VAL A 203 9.48 32.52 -8.46
CA VAL A 203 9.34 32.73 -9.92
C VAL A 203 9.54 31.42 -10.70
N ASP A 204 8.57 31.07 -11.54
CA ASP A 204 8.59 29.87 -12.40
C ASP A 204 8.82 28.55 -11.62
N ASP A 205 8.16 28.34 -10.51
CA ASP A 205 8.29 27.14 -9.67
C ASP A 205 7.60 25.90 -10.26
N ILE A 206 7.89 25.64 -11.53
CA ILE A 206 7.24 24.67 -12.42
C ILE A 206 7.11 23.26 -11.83
N ARG A 207 8.10 22.82 -11.03
CA ARG A 207 8.15 21.47 -10.42
C ARG A 207 8.44 21.53 -8.92
N GLY A 208 8.29 22.71 -8.32
CA GLY A 208 8.71 23.03 -6.98
C GLY A 208 9.91 23.98 -6.98
N TRP A 209 10.59 24.12 -5.85
CA TRP A 209 11.61 25.12 -5.65
C TRP A 209 12.89 24.56 -5.01
N ASP A 210 14.03 25.14 -5.39
CA ASP A 210 15.34 24.93 -4.75
C ASP A 210 15.61 26.03 -3.72
N PHE A 211 15.32 25.73 -2.45
CA PHE A 211 15.53 26.64 -1.32
C PHE A 211 17.02 26.80 -0.94
N ASP A 212 17.89 25.84 -1.32
CA ASP A 212 19.32 25.93 -1.11
C ASP A 212 19.97 26.87 -2.14
N GLY A 213 19.57 26.71 -3.41
CA GLY A 213 20.09 27.51 -4.52
C GLY A 213 19.30 28.79 -4.80
N GLY A 214 18.11 28.96 -4.25
CA GLY A 214 17.22 30.11 -4.51
C GLY A 214 16.75 30.19 -5.96
N SER A 215 16.35 29.04 -6.55
CA SER A 215 15.95 28.95 -7.97
C SER A 215 14.90 27.86 -8.21
N ASN A 216 14.33 27.86 -9.40
CA ASN A 216 13.40 26.82 -9.86
C ASN A 216 14.08 25.53 -10.37
N ASN A 217 15.40 25.44 -10.32
CA ASN A 217 16.14 24.26 -10.73
C ASN A 217 16.20 23.22 -9.60
N ILE A 218 15.18 22.41 -9.50
CA ILE A 218 15.04 21.36 -8.48
C ILE A 218 16.02 20.18 -8.61
N ASN A 219 16.91 20.18 -9.60
CA ASN A 219 17.98 19.20 -9.81
C ASN A 219 19.33 19.91 -10.02
N SER A 220 19.58 20.96 -9.24
CA SER A 220 20.80 21.78 -9.38
C SER A 220 22.07 21.04 -8.97
N GLY A 221 21.98 19.99 -8.15
CA GLY A 221 23.09 19.08 -7.81
C GLY A 221 23.38 18.04 -8.88
N GLY A 222 22.51 17.88 -9.86
CA GLY A 222 22.70 16.94 -10.96
C GLY A 222 22.66 15.49 -10.50
N ALA A 223 23.73 14.72 -10.78
CA ALA A 223 23.82 13.33 -10.36
C ALA A 223 24.05 13.15 -8.85
N ASN A 224 24.25 14.23 -8.09
CA ASN A 224 24.39 14.16 -6.64
C ASN A 224 23.05 14.42 -5.91
N ASP A 225 21.97 14.76 -6.64
CA ASP A 225 20.62 14.82 -6.09
C ASP A 225 19.97 13.42 -6.19
N ASP A 226 20.72 12.38 -5.76
CA ASP A 226 20.36 10.98 -5.91
C ASP A 226 19.42 10.50 -4.79
N HIS A 227 19.57 11.02 -3.58
CA HIS A 227 18.75 10.63 -2.44
C HIS A 227 17.28 11.06 -2.61
N GLY A 228 16.99 12.32 -2.94
CA GLY A 228 15.63 12.78 -3.20
C GLY A 228 14.99 12.10 -4.41
N THR A 229 15.77 11.75 -5.43
CA THR A 229 15.30 10.95 -6.57
C THR A 229 14.99 9.51 -6.14
N HIS A 230 15.79 8.92 -5.23
CA HIS A 230 15.58 7.56 -4.71
C HIS A 230 14.28 7.46 -3.90
N VAL A 231 14.06 8.37 -2.97
CA VAL A 231 12.80 8.38 -2.17
C VAL A 231 11.58 8.62 -3.06
N SER A 232 11.73 9.44 -4.10
CA SER A 232 10.68 9.69 -5.11
C SER A 232 10.26 8.43 -5.85
N GLY A 233 11.21 7.59 -6.25
CA GLY A 233 10.92 6.31 -6.93
C GLY A 233 10.20 5.31 -6.04
N THR A 234 10.49 5.28 -4.74
CA THR A 234 9.77 4.45 -3.79
C THR A 234 8.32 4.91 -3.61
N ILE A 235 8.05 6.22 -3.64
CA ILE A 235 6.69 6.76 -3.56
C ILE A 235 5.93 6.51 -4.86
N ALA A 236 6.55 6.86 -6.00
CA ALA A 236 5.85 7.14 -7.26
C ALA A 236 6.61 6.69 -8.53
N GLY A 237 7.47 5.70 -8.43
CA GLY A 237 8.03 5.05 -9.62
C GLY A 237 6.90 4.54 -10.52
N VAL A 238 6.98 4.79 -11.84
CA VAL A 238 5.92 4.44 -12.80
C VAL A 238 5.83 2.93 -12.93
N GLY A 239 4.81 2.34 -12.31
CA GLY A 239 4.62 0.89 -12.31
C GLY A 239 3.96 0.36 -13.59
N GLY A 240 4.22 -0.91 -13.89
CA GLY A 240 3.59 -1.61 -15.01
C GLY A 240 4.11 -1.21 -16.39
N ASN A 241 5.24 -0.51 -16.47
CA ASN A 241 5.83 -0.02 -17.72
C ASN A 241 6.94 -0.95 -18.28
N GLY A 242 7.26 -2.04 -17.57
CA GLY A 242 8.30 -3.02 -17.93
C GLY A 242 9.72 -2.53 -17.67
N LYS A 243 9.91 -1.40 -17.01
CA LYS A 243 11.20 -0.78 -16.71
C LYS A 243 11.39 -0.67 -15.21
N GLY A 244 12.62 -0.57 -14.77
CA GLY A 244 13.06 -0.14 -13.44
C GLY A 244 12.22 -0.65 -12.27
N VAL A 245 11.58 0.28 -11.59
CA VAL A 245 10.87 0.06 -10.31
C VAL A 245 9.39 0.43 -10.41
N ALA A 246 8.57 -0.12 -9.52
CA ALA A 246 7.23 0.37 -9.24
C ALA A 246 7.23 1.04 -7.86
N GLY A 247 6.75 2.27 -7.76
CA GLY A 247 6.48 2.93 -6.49
C GLY A 247 5.20 2.42 -5.85
N VAL A 248 4.95 2.77 -4.59
CA VAL A 248 3.68 2.41 -3.94
C VAL A 248 2.47 2.88 -4.76
N CYS A 249 2.56 4.07 -5.35
CA CYS A 249 1.62 4.61 -6.33
C CYS A 249 2.23 4.57 -7.74
N TRP A 250 1.65 3.82 -8.67
CA TRP A 250 2.21 3.66 -10.03
C TRP A 250 1.95 4.85 -10.94
N SER A 251 0.79 5.46 -10.81
CA SER A 251 0.31 6.52 -11.69
C SER A 251 -0.60 7.50 -10.94
N GLY A 252 -0.89 8.63 -11.59
CA GLY A 252 -1.85 9.59 -11.09
C GLY A 252 -1.35 10.46 -9.94
N VAL A 253 -0.51 9.95 -9.05
CA VAL A 253 0.17 10.75 -8.01
C VAL A 253 1.08 11.80 -8.64
N LYS A 254 1.21 12.96 -8.00
CA LYS A 254 2.13 14.02 -8.44
C LYS A 254 3.11 14.39 -7.35
N LEU A 255 4.40 14.38 -7.70
CA LEU A 255 5.50 14.76 -6.81
C LEU A 255 5.89 16.22 -7.06
N ILE A 256 5.95 17.01 -5.98
CA ILE A 256 6.49 18.38 -5.98
C ILE A 256 7.78 18.37 -5.17
N SER A 257 8.84 18.97 -5.69
CA SER A 257 10.13 19.05 -5.00
C SER A 257 10.25 20.31 -4.14
N GLY A 258 10.61 20.12 -2.87
CA GLY A 258 11.12 21.19 -1.99
C GLY A 258 12.60 20.94 -1.71
N ARG A 259 13.46 21.25 -2.68
CA ARG A 259 14.91 21.03 -2.55
C ARG A 259 15.50 21.99 -1.53
N PHE A 260 15.96 21.49 -0.38
CA PHE A 260 16.61 22.33 0.64
C PHE A 260 17.96 21.80 1.12
N LEU A 261 18.27 20.54 0.74
CA LEU A 261 19.56 19.92 1.02
C LEU A 261 20.51 20.11 -0.17
N GLY A 262 21.61 20.75 0.04
CA GLY A 262 22.71 20.82 -0.90
C GLY A 262 23.88 19.91 -0.46
N ARG A 263 25.01 19.98 -1.13
CA ARG A 263 26.20 19.17 -0.82
C ARG A 263 26.74 19.30 0.63
N ARG A 264 26.34 20.35 1.36
CA ARG A 264 26.74 20.62 2.75
C ARG A 264 25.61 20.38 3.74
N GLY A 265 24.56 19.70 3.32
CA GLY A 265 23.31 19.58 4.05
C GLY A 265 22.39 20.77 3.83
N GLY A 266 21.36 20.91 4.65
CA GLY A 266 20.39 22.00 4.60
C GLY A 266 20.37 22.81 5.90
N THR A 267 19.77 23.99 5.84
CA THR A 267 19.58 24.85 7.03
C THR A 267 18.16 24.76 7.53
N THR A 268 17.96 24.99 8.83
CA THR A 268 16.62 25.08 9.43
C THR A 268 15.76 26.12 8.73
N ALA A 269 16.33 27.28 8.34
CA ALA A 269 15.60 28.32 7.62
C ALA A 269 15.04 27.82 6.28
N ASN A 270 15.85 27.07 5.51
CA ASN A 270 15.41 26.52 4.24
C ASN A 270 14.39 25.37 4.43
N ALA A 271 14.54 24.55 5.50
CA ALA A 271 13.55 23.54 5.85
C ALA A 271 12.19 24.18 6.19
N ILE A 272 12.18 25.26 6.98
CA ILE A 272 10.95 26.02 7.31
C ILE A 272 10.30 26.55 6.03
N LYS A 273 11.08 27.18 5.14
CA LYS A 273 10.57 27.70 3.85
C LYS A 273 9.97 26.57 3.01
N ALA A 274 10.62 25.41 2.94
CA ALA A 274 10.13 24.26 2.18
C ALA A 274 8.79 23.72 2.76
N VAL A 275 8.66 23.63 4.08
CA VAL A 275 7.39 23.21 4.71
C VAL A 275 6.29 24.25 4.44
N ASP A 276 6.58 25.53 4.61
CA ASP A 276 5.61 26.60 4.39
C ASP A 276 5.21 26.75 2.91
N TYR A 277 6.09 26.45 1.98
CA TYR A 277 5.77 26.39 0.56
C TYR A 277 4.65 25.37 0.24
N PHE A 278 4.72 24.17 0.79
CA PHE A 278 3.64 23.19 0.63
C PHE A 278 2.35 23.62 1.32
N ASN A 279 2.45 24.28 2.48
CA ASN A 279 1.30 24.85 3.17
C ASN A 279 0.62 25.91 2.30
N ASP A 280 1.39 26.79 1.68
CA ASP A 280 0.89 27.83 0.79
C ASP A 280 0.26 27.23 -0.47
N LEU A 281 0.94 26.37 -1.19
CA LEU A 281 0.40 25.71 -2.39
C LEU A 281 -0.96 25.04 -2.11
N LYS A 282 -1.08 24.34 -0.98
CA LYS A 282 -2.34 23.72 -0.60
C LYS A 282 -3.44 24.72 -0.29
N THR A 283 -3.14 25.75 0.50
CA THR A 283 -4.16 26.73 0.94
C THR A 283 -4.51 27.73 -0.16
N ARG A 284 -3.54 28.13 -0.96
CA ARG A 284 -3.71 29.09 -2.07
C ARG A 284 -4.47 28.49 -3.24
N HIS A 285 -4.12 27.27 -3.66
CA HIS A 285 -4.64 26.65 -4.87
C HIS A 285 -5.60 25.46 -4.61
N GLY A 286 -5.82 25.11 -3.34
CA GLY A 286 -6.67 23.96 -3.00
C GLY A 286 -6.08 22.62 -3.42
N LEU A 287 -4.76 22.51 -3.56
CA LEU A 287 -4.10 21.29 -4.01
C LEU A 287 -4.31 20.13 -3.02
N ASN A 288 -4.58 18.93 -3.53
CA ASN A 288 -4.77 17.75 -2.69
C ASN A 288 -3.41 17.17 -2.20
N ILE A 289 -2.63 18.01 -1.51
CA ILE A 289 -1.36 17.57 -0.89
C ILE A 289 -1.70 16.79 0.36
N VAL A 290 -1.46 15.46 0.35
CA VAL A 290 -1.76 14.58 1.49
C VAL A 290 -0.64 14.56 2.52
N ALA A 291 0.61 14.56 2.05
CA ALA A 291 1.79 14.43 2.90
C ALA A 291 3.02 15.09 2.29
N THR A 292 4.00 15.39 3.15
CA THR A 292 5.38 15.59 2.75
C THR A 292 6.25 14.41 3.20
N ASN A 293 7.18 13.97 2.34
CA ASN A 293 8.23 13.01 2.65
C ASN A 293 9.45 13.77 3.18
N ASN A 294 9.89 13.41 4.39
CA ASN A 294 10.97 14.10 5.10
C ASN A 294 12.02 13.07 5.53
N SER A 295 12.82 12.63 4.56
CA SER A 295 13.85 11.63 4.76
C SER A 295 15.18 12.25 5.22
N TRP A 296 15.13 13.13 6.23
CA TRP A 296 16.26 13.89 6.76
C TRP A 296 16.11 14.13 8.27
N GLY A 297 17.22 14.49 8.93
CA GLY A 297 17.26 14.78 10.35
C GLY A 297 18.66 15.21 10.82
N GLY A 298 18.89 15.13 12.13
CA GLY A 298 20.19 15.42 12.74
C GLY A 298 20.41 16.86 13.20
N GLY A 299 19.38 17.72 13.05
CA GLY A 299 19.38 19.06 13.64
C GLY A 299 19.02 19.05 15.13
N GLY A 300 19.30 20.15 15.82
CA GLY A 300 18.80 20.40 17.17
C GLY A 300 17.31 20.81 17.16
N PHE A 301 16.72 20.94 18.35
CA PHE A 301 15.35 21.47 18.49
C PHE A 301 15.25 22.88 17.87
N SER A 302 14.22 23.10 17.08
CA SER A 302 13.88 24.39 16.50
C SER A 302 12.39 24.67 16.67
N GLN A 303 12.06 25.68 17.45
CA GLN A 303 10.67 26.12 17.61
C GLN A 303 10.07 26.56 16.26
N GLY A 304 10.84 27.28 15.44
CA GLY A 304 10.37 27.73 14.13
C GLY A 304 10.01 26.59 13.18
N LEU A 305 10.76 25.48 13.20
CA LEU A 305 10.45 24.30 12.40
C LEU A 305 9.24 23.55 12.97
N GLN A 306 9.13 23.42 14.28
CA GLN A 306 7.95 22.84 14.92
C GLN A 306 6.68 23.63 14.59
N ASP A 307 6.76 24.96 14.57
CA ASP A 307 5.64 25.86 14.22
C ASP A 307 5.25 25.70 12.75
N ALA A 308 6.22 25.56 11.83
CA ALA A 308 5.95 25.29 10.41
C ALA A 308 5.23 23.95 10.20
N ILE A 309 5.66 22.91 10.91
CA ILE A 309 4.98 21.61 10.91
C ILE A 309 3.57 21.74 11.53
N GLY A 310 3.38 22.59 12.52
CA GLY A 310 2.07 22.93 13.09
C GLY A 310 1.15 23.60 12.06
N ARG A 311 1.67 24.48 11.21
CA ARG A 311 0.92 25.05 10.08
C ARG A 311 0.54 23.99 9.05
N ALA A 312 1.45 23.02 8.75
CA ALA A 312 1.16 21.88 7.90
C ALA A 312 0.02 21.01 8.48
N ASN A 313 0.00 20.80 9.81
CA ASN A 313 -1.10 20.13 10.48
C ASN A 313 -2.43 20.87 10.28
N THR A 314 -2.43 22.19 10.45
CA THR A 314 -3.62 23.02 10.22
C THR A 314 -4.09 22.97 8.76
N ALA A 315 -3.16 22.91 7.81
CA ALA A 315 -3.46 22.73 6.39
C ALA A 315 -3.90 21.28 6.05
N GLY A 316 -3.85 20.35 7.00
CA GLY A 316 -4.19 18.95 6.76
C GLY A 316 -3.16 18.21 5.89
N ILE A 317 -1.88 18.49 6.10
CA ILE A 317 -0.74 17.81 5.46
C ILE A 317 -0.02 16.96 6.50
N LEU A 318 0.13 15.66 6.25
CA LEU A 318 0.97 14.79 7.06
C LEU A 318 2.46 15.10 6.84
N PHE A 319 3.24 15.04 7.90
CA PHE A 319 4.68 15.19 7.89
C PHE A 319 5.31 13.83 8.20
N ILE A 320 5.74 13.09 7.18
CA ILE A 320 6.26 11.72 7.37
C ILE A 320 7.77 11.81 7.45
N ALA A 321 8.34 11.41 8.61
CA ALA A 321 9.72 11.68 8.98
C ALA A 321 10.53 10.40 9.24
N ALA A 322 11.78 10.39 8.81
CA ALA A 322 12.74 9.35 9.14
C ALA A 322 13.13 9.43 10.62
N ALA A 323 13.13 8.28 11.32
CA ALA A 323 13.48 8.24 12.75
C ALA A 323 14.96 8.53 13.02
N GLY A 324 15.85 8.28 12.04
CA GLY A 324 17.30 8.45 12.14
C GLY A 324 18.08 7.15 12.02
N ASN A 325 19.42 7.26 11.82
CA ASN A 325 20.27 6.13 11.45
C ASN A 325 21.45 5.87 12.41
N ASP A 326 21.39 6.36 13.64
CA ASP A 326 22.48 6.25 14.63
C ASP A 326 22.23 5.17 15.69
N ALA A 327 21.24 4.30 15.48
CA ALA A 327 20.96 3.09 16.29
C ALA A 327 20.70 3.36 17.79
N TYR A 328 20.07 4.48 18.14
CA TYR A 328 19.72 4.78 19.53
C TYR A 328 18.21 4.98 19.72
N ASP A 329 17.83 5.06 21.01
CA ASP A 329 16.46 5.25 21.47
C ASP A 329 16.06 6.74 21.43
N ASN A 330 15.10 7.09 20.58
CA ASN A 330 14.57 8.44 20.46
C ASN A 330 13.74 8.89 21.67
N ASP A 331 13.29 7.94 22.52
CA ASP A 331 12.63 8.26 23.77
C ASP A 331 13.66 8.74 24.83
N ALA A 332 14.91 8.27 24.73
CA ALA A 332 16.01 8.67 25.61
C ALA A 332 16.76 9.91 25.07
N THR A 333 16.92 10.02 23.75
CA THR A 333 17.61 11.12 23.10
C THR A 333 16.84 11.57 21.87
N ALA A 334 16.21 12.74 21.94
CA ALA A 334 15.36 13.24 20.87
C ALA A 334 16.09 13.45 19.56
N SER A 335 15.50 13.00 18.46
CA SER A 335 15.94 13.19 17.08
C SER A 335 14.94 14.08 16.33
N TYR A 336 15.40 15.19 15.77
CA TYR A 336 14.51 16.13 15.06
C TYR A 336 14.72 16.05 13.56
N PRO A 337 13.58 16.13 12.77
CA PRO A 337 12.23 16.54 13.15
C PRO A 337 11.30 15.43 13.68
N SER A 338 11.70 14.14 13.70
CA SER A 338 10.81 13.01 14.04
C SER A 338 10.23 13.09 15.45
N ASN A 339 10.92 13.71 16.41
CA ASN A 339 10.48 13.81 17.80
C ASN A 339 9.63 15.08 18.13
N TYR A 340 9.26 15.91 17.15
CA TYR A 340 8.30 16.98 17.46
C TYR A 340 6.92 16.39 17.81
N PRO A 341 6.19 16.99 18.78
CA PRO A 341 4.92 16.44 19.26
C PRO A 341 3.71 16.78 18.35
N ASN A 342 3.95 17.24 17.12
CA ASN A 342 2.90 17.63 16.20
C ASN A 342 2.06 16.41 15.77
N ALA A 343 0.74 16.52 15.83
CA ALA A 343 -0.18 15.40 15.61
C ALA A 343 -0.12 14.82 14.17
N ASN A 344 0.32 15.61 13.20
CA ASN A 344 0.47 15.21 11.80
C ASN A 344 1.80 14.52 11.48
N ILE A 345 2.69 14.32 12.45
CA ILE A 345 3.93 13.59 12.22
C ILE A 345 3.65 12.08 12.24
N ILE A 346 4.27 11.36 11.32
CA ILE A 346 4.46 9.90 11.37
C ILE A 346 5.96 9.65 11.30
N ALA A 347 6.54 9.20 12.42
CA ALA A 347 7.96 8.86 12.52
C ALA A 347 8.17 7.39 12.16
N VAL A 348 9.14 7.10 11.28
CA VAL A 348 9.30 5.80 10.63
C VAL A 348 10.66 5.19 10.92
N ALA A 349 10.68 3.99 11.54
CA ALA A 349 11.85 3.14 11.72
C ALA A 349 12.08 2.24 10.50
N SER A 350 13.34 1.80 10.31
CA SER A 350 13.72 0.93 9.20
C SER A 350 13.70 -0.55 9.57
N THR A 351 13.12 -1.38 8.69
CA THR A 351 13.16 -2.85 8.82
C THR A 351 13.92 -3.51 7.67
N THR A 352 14.36 -4.75 7.90
CA THR A 352 15.01 -5.62 6.91
C THR A 352 14.02 -6.52 6.21
N SER A 353 14.43 -7.14 5.11
CA SER A 353 13.64 -8.14 4.38
C SER A 353 13.36 -9.43 5.16
N THR A 354 13.95 -9.59 6.33
CA THR A 354 13.70 -10.72 7.27
C THR A 354 12.87 -10.30 8.48
N GLY A 355 12.34 -9.08 8.49
CA GLY A 355 11.48 -8.56 9.55
C GLY A 355 12.24 -8.06 10.79
N GLY A 356 13.57 -7.99 10.74
CA GLY A 356 14.39 -7.39 11.79
C GLY A 356 14.32 -5.86 11.78
N LEU A 357 14.42 -5.20 12.93
CA LEU A 357 14.79 -3.78 13.00
C LEU A 357 16.19 -3.64 12.39
N SER A 358 16.36 -2.70 11.45
CA SER A 358 17.67 -2.47 10.82
C SER A 358 18.70 -2.03 11.88
N SER A 359 19.93 -2.56 11.79
CA SER A 359 20.96 -2.35 12.82
C SER A 359 21.34 -0.88 13.04
N PHE A 360 21.11 -0.04 12.04
CA PHE A 360 21.34 1.40 12.12
C PHE A 360 20.08 2.17 12.57
N SER A 361 18.88 1.56 12.48
CA SER A 361 17.63 2.32 12.72
C SER A 361 17.56 2.83 14.16
N GLN A 362 17.26 4.12 14.27
CA GLN A 362 16.74 4.66 15.52
C GLN A 362 15.31 4.16 15.73
N TRP A 363 14.87 4.18 16.99
CA TRP A 363 13.61 3.65 17.46
C TRP A 363 13.14 4.41 18.70
N GLY A 364 11.90 4.24 19.09
CA GLY A 364 11.34 4.84 20.31
C GLY A 364 9.93 4.33 20.54
N ALA A 365 9.68 3.70 21.68
CA ALA A 365 8.39 3.08 21.99
C ALA A 365 7.24 4.11 22.09
N THR A 366 7.56 5.39 22.27
CA THR A 366 6.60 6.49 22.41
C THR A 366 6.75 7.58 21.33
N THR A 367 7.88 7.62 20.61
CA THR A 367 8.24 8.70 19.69
C THR A 367 8.39 8.26 18.23
N VAL A 368 8.46 6.95 17.96
CA VAL A 368 8.50 6.42 16.59
C VAL A 368 7.25 5.58 16.35
N ASP A 369 6.46 5.93 15.34
CA ASP A 369 5.11 5.38 15.17
C ASP A 369 5.10 3.92 14.69
N LEU A 370 5.86 3.60 13.63
CA LEU A 370 5.87 2.26 13.00
C LEU A 370 7.21 1.96 12.31
N GLY A 371 7.39 0.72 11.90
CA GLY A 371 8.48 0.31 11.02
C GLY A 371 8.03 0.16 9.56
N ALA A 372 8.94 0.37 8.60
CA ALA A 372 8.73 0.10 7.19
C ALA A 372 10.01 -0.41 6.51
N PRO A 373 9.93 -1.03 5.31
CA PRO A 373 11.09 -1.51 4.58
C PRO A 373 12.12 -0.41 4.34
N GLY A 374 13.35 -0.57 4.86
CA GLY A 374 14.38 0.47 4.75
C GLY A 374 15.81 -0.07 4.55
N SER A 375 16.04 -1.38 4.54
CA SER A 375 17.34 -1.97 4.24
C SER A 375 17.37 -2.56 2.84
N ALA A 376 18.40 -2.24 2.04
CA ALA A 376 18.57 -2.73 0.68
C ALA A 376 17.36 -2.44 -0.22
N ILE A 377 16.88 -1.21 -0.20
CA ILE A 377 15.74 -0.74 -1.00
C ILE A 377 16.22 -0.26 -2.36
N TYR A 378 15.71 -0.88 -3.41
CA TYR A 378 16.02 -0.53 -4.81
C TYR A 378 15.07 0.57 -5.29
N SER A 379 15.62 1.64 -5.90
CA SER A 379 14.82 2.74 -6.42
C SER A 379 15.58 3.56 -7.49
N THR A 380 14.91 4.59 -8.01
CA THR A 380 15.42 5.49 -9.05
C THR A 380 16.54 6.38 -8.55
N VAL A 381 17.58 6.58 -9.36
CA VAL A 381 18.66 7.55 -9.09
C VAL A 381 19.11 8.21 -10.40
N PRO A 382 19.58 9.46 -10.39
CA PRO A 382 20.34 10.02 -11.49
C PRO A 382 21.74 9.41 -11.53
N LYS A 383 22.29 9.18 -12.72
CA LYS A 383 23.68 8.73 -12.92
C LYS A 383 24.40 9.66 -13.87
N SER A 384 25.68 9.89 -13.62
CA SER A 384 26.54 10.61 -14.57
C SER A 384 27.10 9.65 -15.62
N SER A 385 26.92 9.96 -16.89
CA SER A 385 27.45 9.20 -18.00
C SER A 385 27.92 10.14 -19.10
N LYS A 386 29.24 10.12 -19.39
CA LYS A 386 29.86 10.95 -20.44
C LYS A 386 29.49 12.44 -20.40
N GLY A 387 29.35 12.98 -19.19
CA GLY A 387 29.00 14.39 -18.97
C GLY A 387 27.48 14.69 -19.01
N ALA A 388 26.63 13.70 -19.28
CA ALA A 388 25.20 13.81 -19.20
C ALA A 388 24.67 13.16 -17.91
N ILE A 389 23.50 13.60 -17.45
CA ILE A 389 22.75 12.94 -16.39
C ILE A 389 21.74 12.00 -17.08
N ILE A 390 21.73 10.74 -16.67
CA ILE A 390 20.86 9.70 -17.21
C ILE A 390 20.09 9.02 -16.09
N SER A 391 18.99 8.35 -16.45
CA SER A 391 18.22 7.49 -15.55
C SER A 391 19.06 6.29 -15.10
N GLY A 392 18.92 5.93 -13.83
CA GLY A 392 19.57 4.78 -13.25
C GLY A 392 18.83 4.31 -12.01
N TYR A 393 19.31 3.22 -11.44
CA TYR A 393 18.71 2.59 -10.27
C TYR A 393 19.81 2.15 -9.32
N ALA A 394 19.52 2.20 -8.01
CA ALA A 394 20.46 1.81 -6.97
C ALA A 394 19.74 1.27 -5.73
N SER A 395 20.48 0.51 -4.92
CA SER A 395 20.00 -0.01 -3.63
C SER A 395 20.59 0.82 -2.50
N TYR A 396 19.72 1.43 -1.67
CA TYR A 396 20.10 2.22 -0.50
C TYR A 396 19.52 1.62 0.77
N SER A 397 20.09 2.00 1.92
CA SER A 397 19.61 1.59 3.24
C SER A 397 19.56 2.80 4.17
N GLY A 398 18.46 2.95 4.90
CA GLY A 398 18.24 4.05 5.84
C GLY A 398 16.78 4.11 6.27
N THR A 399 16.51 4.79 7.36
CA THR A 399 15.15 5.23 7.71
C THR A 399 14.59 6.17 6.63
N SER A 400 15.50 6.82 5.88
CA SER A 400 15.20 7.59 4.66
C SER A 400 14.51 6.76 3.57
N MET A 401 14.77 5.44 3.47
CA MET A 401 14.15 4.54 2.50
C MET A 401 12.87 3.91 3.05
N ALA A 402 12.72 3.86 4.37
CA ALA A 402 11.50 3.41 5.04
C ALA A 402 10.38 4.46 4.94
N THR A 403 10.71 5.72 5.16
CA THR A 403 9.79 6.87 5.13
C THR A 403 8.95 6.95 3.84
N PRO A 404 9.50 6.84 2.63
CA PRO A 404 8.73 6.94 1.39
C PRO A 404 7.74 5.80 1.18
N HIS A 405 7.94 4.61 1.76
CA HIS A 405 6.92 3.56 1.74
C HIS A 405 5.65 4.01 2.48
N VAL A 406 5.82 4.66 3.64
CA VAL A 406 4.70 5.21 4.42
C VAL A 406 4.06 6.40 3.71
N THR A 407 4.87 7.25 3.08
CA THR A 407 4.37 8.39 2.29
C THR A 407 3.56 7.94 1.08
N GLY A 408 4.04 6.93 0.36
CA GLY A 408 3.30 6.32 -0.74
C GLY A 408 2.00 5.65 -0.28
N ALA A 409 2.02 4.97 0.87
CA ALA A 409 0.82 4.39 1.49
C ALA A 409 -0.21 5.45 1.88
N ALA A 410 0.24 6.62 2.37
CA ALA A 410 -0.66 7.75 2.64
C ALA A 410 -1.34 8.26 1.36
N ALA A 411 -0.61 8.33 0.25
CA ALA A 411 -1.16 8.73 -1.04
C ALA A 411 -2.14 7.68 -1.58
N LEU A 412 -1.82 6.41 -1.45
CA LEU A 412 -2.66 5.30 -1.88
C LEU A 412 -3.99 5.28 -1.11
N TYR A 413 -3.93 5.38 0.22
CA TYR A 413 -5.14 5.46 1.05
C TYR A 413 -5.98 6.69 0.72
N LYS A 414 -5.36 7.86 0.55
CA LYS A 414 -6.07 9.11 0.20
C LYS A 414 -6.76 9.03 -1.15
N SER A 415 -6.19 8.34 -2.13
CA SER A 415 -6.80 8.18 -3.45
C SER A 415 -8.06 7.32 -3.42
N SER A 416 -8.06 6.24 -2.64
CA SER A 416 -9.22 5.35 -2.45
C SER A 416 -10.26 5.92 -1.47
N HIS A 417 -9.84 6.86 -0.60
CA HIS A 417 -10.68 7.55 0.40
C HIS A 417 -10.60 9.07 0.26
N PRO A 418 -11.14 9.68 -0.83
CA PRO A 418 -10.93 11.11 -1.12
C PRO A 418 -11.42 12.04 -0.01
N GLY A 419 -12.43 11.64 0.77
CA GLY A 419 -12.96 12.40 1.91
C GLY A 419 -12.13 12.32 3.20
N ALA A 420 -11.15 11.41 3.28
CA ALA A 420 -10.35 11.22 4.49
C ALA A 420 -9.52 12.47 4.82
N SER A 421 -9.56 12.90 6.08
CA SER A 421 -8.67 13.94 6.61
C SER A 421 -7.25 13.38 6.82
N ALA A 422 -6.27 14.25 7.06
CA ALA A 422 -4.91 13.82 7.43
C ALA A 422 -4.91 12.92 8.68
N ALA A 423 -5.77 13.21 9.65
CA ALA A 423 -5.93 12.40 10.86
C ALA A 423 -6.48 11.00 10.54
N ASP A 424 -7.46 10.90 9.62
CA ASP A 424 -8.02 9.62 9.18
C ASP A 424 -6.96 8.78 8.43
N VAL A 425 -6.18 9.42 7.54
CA VAL A 425 -5.07 8.77 6.83
C VAL A 425 -4.03 8.24 7.82
N LYS A 426 -3.60 9.05 8.80
CA LYS A 426 -2.67 8.61 9.84
C LYS A 426 -3.26 7.44 10.65
N ALA A 427 -4.51 7.55 11.08
CA ALA A 427 -5.18 6.51 11.86
C ALA A 427 -5.28 5.18 11.07
N ALA A 428 -5.58 5.24 9.77
CA ALA A 428 -5.62 4.06 8.91
C ALA A 428 -4.25 3.39 8.79
N ILE A 429 -3.19 4.17 8.52
CA ILE A 429 -1.81 3.65 8.43
C ILE A 429 -1.40 2.96 9.73
N LEU A 430 -1.63 3.60 10.88
CA LEU A 430 -1.22 3.05 12.16
C LEU A 430 -2.10 1.86 12.59
N GLY A 431 -3.40 1.91 12.27
CA GLY A 431 -4.37 0.88 12.62
C GLY A 431 -4.25 -0.42 11.83
N THR A 432 -3.62 -0.38 10.65
CA THR A 432 -3.43 -1.57 9.78
C THR A 432 -2.05 -2.21 9.93
N THR A 433 -1.18 -1.68 10.78
CA THR A 433 0.17 -2.23 10.98
C THR A 433 0.12 -3.70 11.39
N VAL A 434 1.06 -4.49 10.87
CA VAL A 434 1.21 -5.91 11.24
C VAL A 434 2.20 -6.03 12.38
N PRO A 435 1.80 -6.58 13.53
CA PRO A 435 2.69 -6.82 14.66
C PRO A 435 3.96 -7.56 14.21
N THR A 436 5.11 -7.03 14.56
CA THR A 436 6.41 -7.54 14.13
C THR A 436 7.32 -7.70 15.36
N PRO A 437 7.77 -8.92 15.69
CA PRO A 437 8.47 -9.17 16.95
C PRO A 437 9.66 -8.24 17.24
N SER A 438 10.42 -7.87 16.21
CA SER A 438 11.58 -6.96 16.34
C SER A 438 11.21 -5.52 16.65
N LEU A 439 9.94 -5.13 16.45
CA LEU A 439 9.40 -3.79 16.67
C LEU A 439 8.62 -3.68 17.98
N SER A 440 8.35 -4.82 18.64
CA SER A 440 7.64 -4.85 19.91
C SER A 440 8.42 -4.08 20.99
N GLY A 441 7.79 -3.04 21.57
CA GLY A 441 8.44 -2.13 22.54
C GLY A 441 9.53 -1.23 21.94
N LYS A 442 9.57 -1.14 20.60
CA LYS A 442 10.52 -0.29 19.86
C LYS A 442 9.82 0.81 19.06
N VAL A 443 8.57 0.61 18.69
CA VAL A 443 7.73 1.63 18.03
C VAL A 443 6.35 1.62 18.68
N VAL A 444 5.60 2.72 18.55
CA VAL A 444 4.29 2.93 19.17
C VAL A 444 3.32 1.79 18.83
N THR A 445 3.23 1.40 17.54
CA THR A 445 2.32 0.33 17.09
C THR A 445 2.85 -1.08 17.35
N GLY A 446 4.15 -1.24 17.67
CA GLY A 446 4.81 -2.55 17.70
C GLY A 446 4.81 -3.27 16.36
N GLY A 447 4.47 -2.59 15.26
CA GLY A 447 4.21 -3.17 13.96
C GLY A 447 4.89 -2.49 12.79
N ARG A 448 4.84 -3.17 11.64
CA ARG A 448 5.31 -2.64 10.35
C ARG A 448 4.15 -2.19 9.48
N LEU A 449 4.45 -1.32 8.51
CA LEU A 449 3.52 -0.87 7.48
C LEU A 449 2.84 -2.06 6.77
N ASN A 450 1.54 -1.91 6.54
CA ASN A 450 0.73 -2.79 5.71
C ASN A 450 -0.24 -1.95 4.86
N ALA A 451 -0.02 -1.93 3.55
CA ALA A 451 -0.83 -1.19 2.60
C ALA A 451 -1.89 -2.06 1.88
N SER A 452 -1.99 -3.35 2.18
CA SER A 452 -2.84 -4.30 1.43
C SER A 452 -4.34 -3.98 1.48
N GLY A 453 -4.79 -3.24 2.49
CA GLY A 453 -6.20 -2.89 2.70
C GLY A 453 -6.58 -1.46 2.32
N PHE A 454 -5.76 -0.71 1.57
CA PHE A 454 -5.93 0.72 1.28
C PHE A 454 -6.65 1.01 -0.02
#